data_1b4e5dd6760d7caad4c8d6fed68c4196
#
_entry.id   1b4e5dd6760d7caad4c8d6fed68c4196
#
_cell.length_a   1.000
_cell.length_b   1.000
_cell.length_c   1.000
_cell.angle_alpha   90.00
_cell.angle_beta   90.00
_cell.angle_gamma   90.00
#
_symmetry.space_group_name_H-M   'P 1'
#
loop_
_entity.id
_entity.type
_entity.pdbx_description
1 polymer ?
#
loop_
_entity_poly.entity_id
_entity_poly.type
_entity_poly.pdbx_seq_one_letter_code
_entity_poly.pdbx_strand_id
1 'polypeptide(L)'
;MAHAADVVVIGAGALGAACAHFATERGLRVHVVERGQISSGTTSACEGNLLVSDKEAGHELDLALYSNQVWRTDLAPHNHLWEFERKGGLIVAATETGAQNLAGLAQRQRAAGIEVTDVPADRIHDYEPHITDGLAAAAFYPQDCQVQPMLMAAHLVRLARERGARVWTRTEVTGLLRDGDRVTGVVTSGGEIHADHVINAAGTWAGDIAQLAGVAVPIMPRRGFVLITEPLPKTVFHKVYSGDYVASTTSSDEGLQTSTVIEGTRAGTILIGSSRERVGFDTTTSLPALRQIAAKALDLYPALARTKIMRNYSGFRPYCADHLPVIGHDPRAPGLWHAAGHEGAGIGLSVGSAKLLVQQLTGEQPDLDLAPFAPERFDLAEAS
;
A
#
# COMPACT_ATOMS: atom_id res chain seq x y z
N MET A 1 -30.03 -20.77 7.32
CA MET A 1 -28.86 -21.42 7.93
C MET A 1 -27.76 -20.34 7.96
N ALA A 2 -27.23 -20.05 9.15
CA ALA A 2 -26.10 -19.12 9.27
C ALA A 2 -24.93 -19.61 8.40
N HIS A 3 -24.37 -18.74 7.59
CA HIS A 3 -23.20 -19.08 6.77
C HIS A 3 -21.97 -19.11 7.70
N ALA A 4 -21.57 -20.30 8.12
CA ALA A 4 -20.37 -20.48 8.92
C ALA A 4 -19.12 -20.46 8.02
N ALA A 5 -18.18 -19.61 8.34
CA ALA A 5 -16.86 -19.55 7.75
C ALA A 5 -15.79 -19.86 8.82
N ASP A 6 -14.57 -20.18 8.41
CA ASP A 6 -13.43 -20.20 9.33
C ASP A 6 -12.92 -18.76 9.52
N VAL A 7 -12.96 -17.97 8.43
CA VAL A 7 -12.49 -16.59 8.42
C VAL A 7 -13.47 -15.67 7.69
N VAL A 8 -13.83 -14.54 8.31
CA VAL A 8 -14.41 -13.39 7.60
C VAL A 8 -13.34 -12.33 7.42
N VAL A 9 -13.19 -11.83 6.19
CA VAL A 9 -12.31 -10.70 5.85
C VAL A 9 -13.18 -9.48 5.57
N ILE A 10 -12.98 -8.40 6.31
CA ILE A 10 -13.66 -7.12 6.13
C ILE A 10 -12.83 -6.23 5.18
N GLY A 11 -13.34 -5.99 3.99
CA GLY A 11 -12.69 -5.23 2.93
C GLY A 11 -12.15 -6.12 1.81
N ALA A 12 -12.30 -5.67 0.55
CA ALA A 12 -11.80 -6.31 -0.66
C ALA A 12 -10.78 -5.42 -1.41
N GLY A 13 -10.03 -4.60 -0.68
CA GLY A 13 -8.83 -3.90 -1.17
C GLY A 13 -7.63 -4.83 -1.21
N ALA A 14 -6.44 -4.28 -1.42
CA ALA A 14 -5.18 -5.02 -1.55
C ALA A 14 -4.95 -6.00 -0.38
N LEU A 15 -5.08 -5.52 0.86
CA LEU A 15 -4.87 -6.33 2.07
C LEU A 15 -5.90 -7.45 2.20
N GLY A 16 -7.19 -7.11 2.08
CA GLY A 16 -8.25 -8.12 2.21
C GLY A 16 -8.21 -9.16 1.10
N ALA A 17 -7.89 -8.77 -0.13
CA ALA A 17 -7.71 -9.68 -1.25
C ALA A 17 -6.54 -10.66 -1.01
N ALA A 18 -5.40 -10.14 -0.50
CA ALA A 18 -4.24 -10.97 -0.16
C ALA A 18 -4.54 -11.91 1.03
N CYS A 19 -5.21 -11.42 2.09
CA CYS A 19 -5.64 -12.28 3.21
C CYS A 19 -6.56 -13.41 2.74
N ALA A 20 -7.55 -13.11 1.90
CA ALA A 20 -8.45 -14.13 1.35
C ALA A 20 -7.70 -15.16 0.50
N HIS A 21 -6.75 -14.71 -0.33
CA HIS A 21 -5.92 -15.58 -1.15
C HIS A 21 -5.12 -16.57 -0.30
N PHE A 22 -4.31 -16.08 0.64
CA PHE A 22 -3.46 -16.93 1.46
C PHE A 22 -4.23 -17.81 2.44
N ALA A 23 -5.36 -17.32 2.97
CA ALA A 23 -6.23 -18.14 3.83
C ALA A 23 -6.87 -19.31 3.06
N THR A 24 -7.33 -19.06 1.81
CA THR A 24 -7.89 -20.13 0.98
C THR A 24 -6.83 -21.11 0.48
N GLU A 25 -5.58 -20.68 0.29
CA GLU A 25 -4.47 -21.60 0.00
C GLU A 25 -4.21 -22.60 1.12
N ARG A 26 -4.52 -22.23 2.36
CA ARG A 26 -4.45 -23.12 3.53
C ARG A 26 -5.73 -23.92 3.79
N GLY A 27 -6.67 -23.88 2.82
CA GLY A 27 -7.91 -24.65 2.88
C GLY A 27 -8.98 -24.07 3.79
N LEU A 28 -8.82 -22.84 4.30
CA LEU A 28 -9.81 -22.20 5.15
C LEU A 28 -11.05 -21.77 4.32
N ARG A 29 -12.24 -21.89 4.91
CA ARG A 29 -13.48 -21.35 4.36
C ARG A 29 -13.54 -19.84 4.60
N VAL A 30 -13.38 -19.05 3.56
CA VAL A 30 -13.27 -17.60 3.65
C VAL A 30 -14.50 -16.91 3.10
N HIS A 31 -15.04 -15.95 3.86
CA HIS A 31 -16.01 -14.97 3.38
C HIS A 31 -15.39 -13.58 3.37
N VAL A 32 -15.41 -12.91 2.22
CA VAL A 32 -14.97 -11.53 2.07
C VAL A 32 -16.21 -10.64 2.04
N VAL A 33 -16.26 -9.62 2.88
CA VAL A 33 -17.35 -8.65 2.96
C VAL A 33 -16.83 -7.27 2.58
N GLU A 34 -17.37 -6.67 1.51
CA GLU A 34 -16.96 -5.39 0.98
C GLU A 34 -18.18 -4.46 0.83
N ARG A 35 -18.13 -3.29 1.45
CA ARG A 35 -19.25 -2.31 1.39
C ARG A 35 -19.47 -1.73 0.00
N GLY A 36 -18.41 -1.62 -0.80
CA GLY A 36 -18.47 -1.12 -2.18
C GLY A 36 -18.27 -2.25 -3.19
N GLN A 37 -17.37 -2.03 -4.11
CA GLN A 37 -16.89 -2.99 -5.09
C GLN A 37 -15.46 -3.45 -4.72
N ILE A 38 -15.02 -4.57 -5.28
CA ILE A 38 -13.63 -5.01 -5.13
C ILE A 38 -12.71 -3.86 -5.57
N SER A 39 -11.70 -3.56 -4.76
CA SER A 39 -10.73 -2.48 -4.99
C SER A 39 -11.27 -1.05 -4.92
N SER A 40 -12.53 -0.78 -4.60
CA SER A 40 -13.13 0.55 -4.73
C SER A 40 -12.64 1.61 -3.72
N GLY A 41 -11.88 1.22 -2.71
CA GLY A 41 -11.27 2.12 -1.73
C GLY A 41 -9.91 2.67 -2.17
N THR A 42 -8.95 2.76 -1.25
CA THR A 42 -7.59 3.27 -1.49
C THR A 42 -6.87 2.56 -2.65
N THR A 43 -7.13 1.27 -2.84
CA THR A 43 -6.49 0.44 -3.88
C THR A 43 -6.76 0.95 -5.31
N SER A 44 -7.91 1.57 -5.59
CA SER A 44 -8.20 2.17 -6.90
C SER A 44 -7.67 3.59 -7.06
N ALA A 45 -7.14 4.17 -6.00
CA ALA A 45 -6.73 5.57 -5.94
C ALA A 45 -5.24 5.70 -5.56
N CYS A 46 -4.42 4.75 -5.94
CA CYS A 46 -2.99 4.72 -5.70
C CYS A 46 -2.19 4.41 -6.97
N GLU A 47 -0.90 4.54 -6.87
CA GLU A 47 0.09 4.07 -7.84
C GLU A 47 0.43 2.61 -7.56
N GLY A 48 1.14 1.96 -8.48
CA GLY A 48 1.46 0.53 -8.40
C GLY A 48 2.78 0.20 -7.73
N ASN A 49 3.22 1.00 -6.77
CA ASN A 49 4.55 0.95 -6.18
C ASN A 49 4.80 -0.27 -5.28
N LEU A 50 5.86 -1.00 -5.57
CA LEU A 50 6.44 -2.05 -4.73
C LEU A 50 7.88 -1.64 -4.43
N LEU A 51 8.07 -0.72 -3.48
CA LEU A 51 9.35 -0.08 -3.21
C LEU A 51 10.02 -0.64 -1.96
N VAL A 52 11.35 -0.78 -2.04
CA VAL A 52 12.24 -0.93 -0.89
C VAL A 52 13.09 0.34 -0.72
N SER A 53 13.24 1.10 -1.78
CA SER A 53 14.10 2.26 -1.91
C SER A 53 13.65 3.48 -1.09
N ASP A 54 12.37 3.59 -0.76
CA ASP A 54 11.81 4.67 0.06
C ASP A 54 11.80 4.35 1.58
N LYS A 55 12.47 3.26 1.99
CA LYS A 55 12.50 2.80 3.37
C LYS A 55 13.85 3.06 4.04
N GLU A 56 13.82 3.51 5.27
CA GLU A 56 14.97 3.48 6.17
C GLU A 56 15.09 2.09 6.84
N ALA A 57 16.27 1.78 7.37
CA ALA A 57 16.50 0.55 8.13
C ALA A 57 15.53 0.43 9.32
N GLY A 58 14.88 -0.71 9.46
CA GLY A 58 13.90 -0.97 10.51
C GLY A 58 12.80 -1.92 10.06
N HIS A 59 11.80 -2.10 10.91
CA HIS A 59 10.76 -3.12 10.73
C HIS A 59 9.95 -2.97 9.44
N GLU A 60 9.70 -1.72 8.97
CA GLU A 60 8.99 -1.52 7.70
C GLU A 60 9.83 -1.98 6.51
N LEU A 61 11.16 -1.78 6.55
CA LEU A 61 12.07 -2.28 5.51
C LEU A 61 12.12 -3.81 5.52
N ASP A 62 12.21 -4.43 6.70
CA ASP A 62 12.22 -5.89 6.82
C ASP A 62 10.95 -6.49 6.20
N LEU A 63 9.79 -5.90 6.50
CA LEU A 63 8.51 -6.27 5.89
C LEU A 63 8.47 -6.02 4.39
N ALA A 64 9.07 -4.93 3.90
CA ALA A 64 9.13 -4.61 2.47
C ALA A 64 10.00 -5.60 1.70
N LEU A 65 11.16 -5.97 2.24
CA LEU A 65 12.04 -6.99 1.65
C LEU A 65 11.36 -8.37 1.62
N TYR A 66 10.72 -8.76 2.73
CA TYR A 66 9.95 -9.99 2.79
C TYR A 66 8.79 -9.98 1.78
N SER A 67 8.02 -8.91 1.74
CA SER A 67 6.90 -8.79 0.81
C SER A 67 7.37 -8.81 -0.66
N ASN A 68 8.50 -8.16 -0.96
CA ASN A 68 9.12 -8.19 -2.29
C ASN A 68 9.49 -9.63 -2.69
N GLN A 69 10.00 -10.43 -1.74
CA GLN A 69 10.25 -11.85 -1.96
C GLN A 69 8.94 -12.59 -2.28
N VAL A 70 7.86 -12.40 -1.50
CA VAL A 70 6.55 -13.05 -1.74
C VAL A 70 6.02 -12.70 -3.15
N TRP A 71 6.12 -11.44 -3.58
CA TRP A 71 5.77 -11.03 -4.95
C TRP A 71 6.54 -11.78 -6.02
N ARG A 72 7.83 -12.03 -5.79
CA ARG A 72 8.76 -12.59 -6.78
C ARG A 72 8.83 -14.12 -6.77
N THR A 73 8.38 -14.76 -5.71
CA THR A 73 8.42 -16.23 -5.55
C THR A 73 7.01 -16.82 -5.49
N ASP A 74 6.26 -16.58 -4.43
CA ASP A 74 4.96 -17.23 -4.16
C ASP A 74 3.92 -16.83 -5.22
N LEU A 75 3.90 -15.55 -5.60
CA LEU A 75 2.97 -15.01 -6.58
C LEU A 75 3.53 -15.00 -8.02
N ALA A 76 4.76 -15.46 -8.23
CA ALA A 76 5.40 -15.48 -9.55
C ALA A 76 4.55 -16.14 -10.66
N PRO A 77 3.86 -17.26 -10.42
CA PRO A 77 3.00 -17.88 -11.44
C PRO A 77 1.86 -16.99 -11.92
N HIS A 78 1.44 -16.02 -11.10
CA HIS A 78 0.29 -15.15 -11.33
C HIS A 78 0.68 -13.73 -11.75
N ASN A 79 1.95 -13.38 -11.78
CA ASN A 79 2.46 -12.02 -12.03
C ASN A 79 1.98 -11.40 -13.34
N HIS A 80 1.69 -12.22 -14.36
CA HIS A 80 1.13 -11.78 -15.64
C HIS A 80 -0.31 -11.22 -15.51
N LEU A 81 -1.05 -11.59 -14.44
CA LEU A 81 -2.45 -11.19 -14.24
C LEU A 81 -2.61 -9.74 -13.81
N TRP A 82 -1.56 -9.16 -13.19
CA TRP A 82 -1.59 -7.81 -12.63
C TRP A 82 -0.43 -6.93 -13.07
N GLU A 83 0.09 -7.20 -14.26
CA GLU A 83 1.13 -6.40 -14.91
C GLU A 83 2.38 -6.19 -14.03
N PHE A 84 2.82 -7.23 -13.32
CA PHE A 84 4.03 -7.14 -12.53
C PHE A 84 5.25 -6.80 -13.40
N GLU A 85 6.00 -5.77 -13.01
CA GLU A 85 7.19 -5.31 -13.71
C GLU A 85 8.35 -5.10 -12.75
N ARG A 86 9.49 -5.72 -13.06
CA ARG A 86 10.77 -5.54 -12.37
C ARG A 86 11.56 -4.43 -13.06
N LYS A 87 11.02 -3.22 -13.07
CA LYS A 87 11.65 -2.13 -13.81
C LYS A 87 12.61 -1.28 -13.00
N GLY A 88 12.69 -1.51 -11.69
CA GLY A 88 13.53 -0.75 -10.79
C GLY A 88 13.00 0.64 -10.45
N GLY A 89 13.61 1.27 -9.46
CA GLY A 89 13.37 2.64 -9.04
C GLY A 89 14.59 3.51 -9.24
N LEU A 90 14.41 4.78 -9.53
CA LEU A 90 15.45 5.78 -9.66
C LEU A 90 15.12 6.96 -8.75
N ILE A 91 15.91 7.16 -7.70
CA ILE A 91 15.87 8.37 -6.88
C ILE A 91 16.84 9.38 -7.47
N VAL A 92 16.36 10.60 -7.69
CA VAL A 92 17.20 11.68 -8.27
C VAL A 92 17.40 12.84 -7.31
N ALA A 93 18.54 13.46 -7.36
CA ALA A 93 18.92 14.65 -6.61
C ALA A 93 19.23 15.81 -7.55
N ALA A 94 18.53 16.93 -7.37
CA ALA A 94 18.68 18.12 -8.20
C ALA A 94 19.84 19.02 -7.75
N THR A 95 20.33 18.88 -6.51
CA THR A 95 21.37 19.73 -5.94
C THR A 95 22.50 18.90 -5.35
N GLU A 96 23.68 19.51 -5.19
CA GLU A 96 24.84 18.86 -4.56
C GLU A 96 24.53 18.39 -3.12
N THR A 97 23.82 19.21 -2.34
CA THR A 97 23.38 18.82 -1.00
C THR A 97 22.43 17.62 -1.06
N GLY A 98 21.50 17.62 -2.03
CA GLY A 98 20.62 16.47 -2.28
C GLY A 98 21.39 15.21 -2.67
N ALA A 99 22.44 15.33 -3.47
CA ALA A 99 23.32 14.23 -3.86
C ALA A 99 24.05 13.62 -2.65
N GLN A 100 24.56 14.47 -1.74
CA GLN A 100 25.20 14.02 -0.49
C GLN A 100 24.22 13.29 0.41
N ASN A 101 23.00 13.81 0.57
CA ASN A 101 21.93 13.16 1.34
C ASN A 101 21.55 11.80 0.73
N LEU A 102 21.40 11.74 -0.58
CA LEU A 102 21.10 10.51 -1.31
C LEU A 102 22.20 9.45 -1.15
N ALA A 103 23.48 9.86 -1.25
CA ALA A 103 24.62 8.98 -1.03
C ALA A 103 24.61 8.40 0.41
N GLY A 104 24.32 9.25 1.42
CA GLY A 104 24.18 8.82 2.81
C GLY A 104 23.03 7.83 3.01
N LEU A 105 21.87 8.07 2.39
CA LEU A 105 20.75 7.15 2.38
C LEU A 105 21.14 5.81 1.73
N ALA A 106 21.69 5.84 0.53
CA ALA A 106 22.13 4.67 -0.21
C ALA A 106 23.13 3.82 0.59
N GLN A 107 24.04 4.45 1.31
CA GLN A 107 25.00 3.75 2.18
C GLN A 107 24.29 2.99 3.32
N ARG A 108 23.35 3.64 4.01
CA ARG A 108 22.58 2.99 5.10
C ARG A 108 21.74 1.85 4.57
N GLN A 109 21.10 2.03 3.41
CA GLN A 109 20.26 1.03 2.78
C GLN A 109 21.06 -0.19 2.30
N ARG A 110 22.27 -0.01 1.75
CA ARG A 110 23.19 -1.13 1.43
C ARG A 110 23.56 -1.93 2.68
N ALA A 111 23.81 -1.24 3.80
CA ALA A 111 24.10 -1.92 5.06
C ALA A 111 22.89 -2.72 5.58
N ALA A 112 21.68 -2.35 5.21
CA ALA A 112 20.42 -3.06 5.51
C ALA A 112 20.02 -4.09 4.46
N GLY A 113 20.86 -4.39 3.45
CA GLY A 113 20.63 -5.44 2.46
C GLY A 113 19.91 -5.00 1.18
N ILE A 114 19.69 -3.70 0.97
CA ILE A 114 19.13 -3.19 -0.29
C ILE A 114 20.25 -3.09 -1.34
N GLU A 115 19.94 -3.57 -2.56
CA GLU A 115 20.79 -3.37 -3.73
C GLU A 115 20.64 -1.94 -4.24
N VAL A 116 21.72 -1.17 -4.19
CA VAL A 116 21.73 0.22 -4.67
C VAL A 116 22.93 0.46 -5.57
N THR A 117 22.70 1.02 -6.74
CA THR A 117 23.72 1.46 -7.68
C THR A 117 23.75 2.98 -7.71
N ASP A 118 24.90 3.58 -7.37
CA ASP A 118 25.10 5.02 -7.53
C ASP A 118 25.19 5.36 -9.03
N VAL A 119 24.43 6.36 -9.45
CA VAL A 119 24.36 6.81 -10.85
C VAL A 119 24.90 8.24 -10.92
N PRO A 120 26.09 8.45 -11.48
CA PRO A 120 26.66 9.78 -11.64
C PRO A 120 25.84 10.61 -12.64
N ALA A 121 25.94 11.93 -12.54
CA ALA A 121 25.11 12.88 -13.29
C ALA A 121 25.13 12.64 -14.81
N ASP A 122 26.31 12.34 -15.38
CA ASP A 122 26.52 12.08 -16.82
C ASP A 122 25.91 10.73 -17.30
N ARG A 123 25.47 9.87 -16.40
CA ARG A 123 24.89 8.56 -16.71
C ARG A 123 23.39 8.46 -16.44
N ILE A 124 22.75 9.53 -15.91
CA ILE A 124 21.30 9.50 -15.55
C ILE A 124 20.45 9.25 -16.81
N HIS A 125 20.81 9.83 -17.94
CA HIS A 125 20.09 9.65 -19.21
C HIS A 125 20.19 8.22 -19.79
N ASP A 126 21.13 7.39 -19.34
CA ASP A 126 21.17 5.97 -19.69
C ASP A 126 19.99 5.19 -19.07
N TYR A 127 19.49 5.69 -17.92
CA TYR A 127 18.32 5.12 -17.23
C TYR A 127 17.03 5.79 -17.68
N GLU A 128 17.00 7.12 -17.74
CA GLU A 128 15.82 7.93 -18.08
C GLU A 128 16.16 8.95 -19.18
N PRO A 129 16.05 8.56 -20.47
CA PRO A 129 16.47 9.41 -21.59
C PRO A 129 15.75 10.76 -21.70
N HIS A 130 14.56 10.88 -21.10
CA HIS A 130 13.69 12.07 -21.20
C HIS A 130 13.65 12.92 -19.93
N ILE A 131 14.45 12.57 -18.93
CA ILE A 131 14.57 13.34 -17.69
C ILE A 131 15.27 14.68 -17.93
N THR A 132 15.05 15.65 -17.07
CA THR A 132 15.70 16.98 -17.15
C THR A 132 17.22 16.88 -17.04
N ASP A 133 17.91 17.82 -17.70
CA ASP A 133 19.35 18.02 -17.53
C ASP A 133 19.68 18.66 -16.16
N GLY A 134 20.95 18.60 -15.75
CA GLY A 134 21.47 19.34 -14.60
C GLY A 134 21.16 18.70 -13.24
N LEU A 135 20.71 17.46 -13.20
CA LEU A 135 20.63 16.69 -11.97
C LEU A 135 22.03 16.38 -11.43
N ALA A 136 22.23 16.50 -10.12
CA ALA A 136 23.52 16.32 -9.48
C ALA A 136 23.92 14.85 -9.33
N ALA A 137 22.98 13.95 -9.04
CA ALA A 137 23.20 12.51 -8.91
C ALA A 137 21.87 11.74 -8.95
N ALA A 138 21.97 10.42 -9.11
CA ALA A 138 20.85 9.51 -8.87
C ALA A 138 21.32 8.21 -8.17
N ALA A 139 20.37 7.45 -7.65
CA ALA A 139 20.56 6.11 -7.12
C ALA A 139 19.52 5.18 -7.75
N PHE A 140 19.97 4.05 -8.30
CA PHE A 140 19.12 3.05 -8.91
C PHE A 140 18.92 1.84 -8.00
N TYR A 141 17.67 1.40 -7.88
CA TYR A 141 17.22 0.32 -7.01
C TYR A 141 16.59 -0.82 -7.83
N PRO A 142 17.35 -1.86 -8.19
CA PRO A 142 16.84 -2.95 -9.04
C PRO A 142 15.76 -3.82 -8.40
N GLN A 143 15.60 -3.75 -7.08
CA GLN A 143 14.60 -4.50 -6.33
C GLN A 143 13.22 -3.87 -6.40
N ASP A 144 13.10 -2.58 -6.74
CA ASP A 144 11.82 -1.91 -6.90
C ASP A 144 11.04 -2.49 -8.08
N CYS A 145 9.76 -2.71 -7.86
CA CYS A 145 8.85 -3.29 -8.83
C CYS A 145 7.57 -2.46 -8.94
N GLN A 146 6.73 -2.83 -9.90
CA GLN A 146 5.43 -2.22 -10.12
C GLN A 146 4.38 -3.27 -10.43
N VAL A 147 3.14 -2.99 -10.02
CA VAL A 147 1.94 -3.76 -10.40
C VAL A 147 0.82 -2.80 -10.79
N GLN A 148 -0.24 -3.35 -11.39
CA GLN A 148 -1.51 -2.65 -11.49
C GLN A 148 -2.40 -3.02 -10.29
N PRO A 149 -2.62 -2.11 -9.31
CA PRO A 149 -3.21 -2.45 -8.01
C PRO A 149 -4.62 -3.02 -8.08
N MET A 150 -5.46 -2.47 -8.97
CA MET A 150 -6.86 -2.94 -9.11
C MET A 150 -6.91 -4.34 -9.72
N LEU A 151 -6.06 -4.64 -10.71
CA LEU A 151 -5.95 -5.97 -11.30
C LEU A 151 -5.46 -6.97 -10.25
N MET A 152 -4.44 -6.60 -9.48
CA MET A 152 -3.91 -7.44 -8.41
C MET A 152 -5.01 -7.85 -7.42
N ALA A 153 -5.71 -6.90 -6.82
CA ALA A 153 -6.73 -7.21 -5.83
C ALA A 153 -7.90 -8.00 -6.45
N ALA A 154 -8.35 -7.64 -7.66
CA ALA A 154 -9.42 -8.37 -8.35
C ALA A 154 -9.03 -9.82 -8.65
N HIS A 155 -7.80 -10.06 -9.11
CA HIS A 155 -7.34 -11.41 -9.42
C HIS A 155 -7.03 -12.24 -8.17
N LEU A 156 -6.49 -11.66 -7.10
CA LEU A 156 -6.34 -12.39 -5.82
C LEU A 156 -7.70 -12.82 -5.27
N VAL A 157 -8.71 -11.94 -5.33
CA VAL A 157 -10.10 -12.31 -4.96
C VAL A 157 -10.64 -13.39 -5.90
N ARG A 158 -10.37 -13.33 -7.21
CA ARG A 158 -10.78 -14.36 -8.16
C ARG A 158 -10.15 -15.73 -7.80
N LEU A 159 -8.84 -15.76 -7.57
CA LEU A 159 -8.11 -16.96 -7.17
C LEU A 159 -8.66 -17.54 -5.85
N ALA A 160 -8.98 -16.69 -4.87
CA ALA A 160 -9.62 -17.13 -3.64
C ALA A 160 -11.01 -17.73 -3.90
N ARG A 161 -11.82 -17.13 -4.80
CA ARG A 161 -13.13 -17.67 -5.20
C ARG A 161 -13.03 -19.03 -5.90
N GLU A 162 -12.03 -19.24 -6.74
CA GLU A 162 -11.75 -20.51 -7.39
C GLU A 162 -11.45 -21.62 -6.38
N ARG A 163 -10.92 -21.24 -5.18
CA ARG A 163 -10.71 -22.14 -4.02
C ARG A 163 -11.90 -22.19 -3.05
N GLY A 164 -13.02 -21.57 -3.39
CA GLY A 164 -14.28 -21.64 -2.62
C GLY A 164 -14.60 -20.45 -1.73
N ALA A 165 -13.83 -19.36 -1.76
CA ALA A 165 -14.18 -18.15 -1.03
C ALA A 165 -15.50 -17.56 -1.54
N ARG A 166 -16.31 -17.06 -0.61
CA ARG A 166 -17.53 -16.28 -0.92
C ARG A 166 -17.23 -14.80 -0.78
N VAL A 167 -17.73 -14.00 -1.71
CA VAL A 167 -17.47 -12.56 -1.75
C VAL A 167 -18.80 -11.81 -1.83
N TRP A 168 -19.01 -10.96 -0.84
CA TRP A 168 -20.21 -10.15 -0.65
C TRP A 168 -19.84 -8.69 -0.91
N THR A 169 -20.11 -8.20 -2.11
CA THR A 169 -19.96 -6.77 -2.45
C THR A 169 -21.24 -6.01 -2.12
N ARG A 170 -21.16 -4.69 -1.96
CA ARG A 170 -22.25 -3.81 -1.53
C ARG A 170 -22.87 -4.27 -0.21
N THR A 171 -22.04 -4.83 0.66
CA THR A 171 -22.42 -5.38 1.93
C THR A 171 -21.56 -4.75 3.02
N GLU A 172 -22.15 -3.91 3.84
CA GLU A 172 -21.44 -3.17 4.88
C GLU A 172 -21.46 -3.95 6.19
N VAL A 173 -20.32 -4.00 6.88
CA VAL A 173 -20.24 -4.49 8.26
C VAL A 173 -20.69 -3.36 9.18
N THR A 174 -21.75 -3.60 9.94
CA THR A 174 -22.36 -2.64 10.86
C THR A 174 -22.19 -3.01 12.33
N GLY A 175 -21.66 -4.21 12.61
CA GLY A 175 -21.43 -4.70 13.97
C GLY A 175 -20.60 -5.98 13.97
N LEU A 176 -20.22 -6.41 15.16
CA LEU A 176 -19.54 -7.67 15.38
C LEU A 176 -20.41 -8.60 16.23
N LEU A 177 -20.44 -9.88 15.88
CA LEU A 177 -21.03 -10.93 16.70
C LEU A 177 -20.05 -11.31 17.81
N ARG A 178 -20.55 -11.58 19.01
CA ARG A 178 -19.74 -11.93 20.16
C ARG A 178 -20.30 -13.10 20.94
N ASP A 179 -19.38 -13.85 21.56
CA ASP A 179 -19.67 -14.79 22.64
C ASP A 179 -18.74 -14.43 23.80
N GLY A 180 -19.29 -13.79 24.83
CA GLY A 180 -18.51 -13.09 25.86
C GLY A 180 -17.61 -12.00 25.24
N ASP A 181 -16.32 -12.07 25.52
CA ASP A 181 -15.31 -11.14 24.98
C ASP A 181 -14.83 -11.52 23.56
N ARG A 182 -15.15 -12.75 23.11
CA ARG A 182 -14.67 -13.25 21.82
C ARG A 182 -15.54 -12.75 20.67
N VAL A 183 -14.92 -12.26 19.62
CA VAL A 183 -15.55 -11.97 18.32
C VAL A 183 -15.78 -13.30 17.58
N THR A 184 -17.01 -13.56 17.16
CA THR A 184 -17.46 -14.81 16.52
C THR A 184 -18.12 -14.58 15.17
N GLY A 185 -17.92 -13.40 14.58
CA GLY A 185 -18.45 -13.07 13.27
C GLY A 185 -18.77 -11.61 13.11
N VAL A 186 -19.54 -11.30 12.07
CA VAL A 186 -19.92 -9.93 11.70
C VAL A 186 -21.43 -9.81 11.50
N VAL A 187 -21.98 -8.65 11.87
CA VAL A 187 -23.31 -8.20 11.47
C VAL A 187 -23.15 -7.34 10.22
N THR A 188 -23.88 -7.65 9.18
CA THR A 188 -23.81 -6.91 7.91
C THR A 188 -25.17 -6.39 7.49
N SER A 189 -25.18 -5.47 6.52
CA SER A 189 -26.42 -5.02 5.87
C SER A 189 -27.22 -6.14 5.18
N GLY A 190 -26.58 -7.31 4.95
CA GLY A 190 -27.18 -8.51 4.35
C GLY A 190 -27.48 -9.65 5.34
N GLY A 191 -27.29 -9.41 6.65
CA GLY A 191 -27.48 -10.42 7.70
C GLY A 191 -26.17 -10.79 8.41
N GLU A 192 -26.23 -11.79 9.27
CA GLU A 192 -25.12 -12.24 10.09
C GLU A 192 -24.26 -13.29 9.38
N ILE A 193 -22.95 -13.21 9.60
CA ILE A 193 -21.97 -14.19 9.13
C ILE A 193 -21.12 -14.62 10.33
N HIS A 194 -21.28 -15.87 10.74
CA HIS A 194 -20.49 -16.45 11.82
C HIS A 194 -19.14 -16.95 11.31
N ALA A 195 -18.08 -16.74 12.09
CA ALA A 195 -16.74 -17.21 11.80
C ALA A 195 -15.89 -17.32 13.07
N ASP A 196 -14.89 -18.21 13.04
CA ASP A 196 -13.94 -18.36 14.15
C ASP A 196 -12.98 -17.17 14.26
N HIS A 197 -12.69 -16.52 13.12
CA HIS A 197 -11.79 -15.38 13.00
C HIS A 197 -12.37 -14.28 12.11
N VAL A 198 -12.16 -13.02 12.49
CA VAL A 198 -12.52 -11.84 11.71
C VAL A 198 -11.26 -11.02 11.43
N ILE A 199 -10.92 -10.84 10.16
CA ILE A 199 -9.77 -10.01 9.74
C ILE A 199 -10.29 -8.64 9.33
N ASN A 200 -9.89 -7.60 10.07
CA ASN A 200 -10.14 -6.20 9.74
C ASN A 200 -9.10 -5.72 8.72
N ALA A 201 -9.46 -5.73 7.45
CA ALA A 201 -8.69 -5.20 6.32
C ALA A 201 -9.41 -4.00 5.67
N ALA A 202 -10.14 -3.21 6.48
CA ALA A 202 -11.00 -2.11 6.04
C ALA A 202 -10.21 -0.83 5.64
N GLY A 203 -8.89 -0.91 5.50
CA GLY A 203 -8.03 0.19 5.05
C GLY A 203 -8.15 1.41 5.96
N THR A 204 -8.52 2.55 5.41
CA THR A 204 -8.65 3.82 6.15
C THR A 204 -9.78 3.80 7.20
N TRP A 205 -10.74 2.88 7.07
CA TRP A 205 -11.85 2.70 8.03
C TRP A 205 -11.59 1.58 9.06
N ALA A 206 -10.36 1.09 9.14
CA ALA A 206 -10.03 0.01 10.06
C ALA A 206 -10.15 0.43 11.53
N GLY A 207 -9.95 1.71 11.84
CA GLY A 207 -10.22 2.28 13.16
C GLY A 207 -11.70 2.16 13.56
N ASP A 208 -12.63 2.46 12.64
CA ASP A 208 -14.07 2.37 12.89
C ASP A 208 -14.48 0.92 13.17
N ILE A 209 -13.92 -0.05 12.42
CA ILE A 209 -14.18 -1.48 12.67
C ILE A 209 -13.59 -1.92 14.02
N ALA A 210 -12.42 -1.42 14.40
CA ALA A 210 -11.82 -1.71 15.70
C ALA A 210 -12.67 -1.17 16.86
N GLN A 211 -13.29 0.01 16.70
CA GLN A 211 -14.21 0.59 17.68
C GLN A 211 -15.44 -0.28 17.90
N LEU A 212 -15.96 -0.98 16.89
CA LEU A 212 -17.06 -1.96 17.07
C LEU A 212 -16.65 -3.10 18.01
N ALA A 213 -15.37 -3.37 18.12
CA ALA A 213 -14.81 -4.33 19.07
C ALA A 213 -14.46 -3.70 20.43
N GLY A 214 -14.63 -2.41 20.61
CA GLY A 214 -14.24 -1.71 21.83
C GLY A 214 -12.71 -1.57 22.00
N VAL A 215 -11.95 -1.69 20.91
CA VAL A 215 -10.49 -1.52 20.90
C VAL A 215 -10.10 -0.34 20.00
N ALA A 216 -9.00 0.31 20.35
CA ALA A 216 -8.47 1.42 19.57
C ALA A 216 -7.36 0.96 18.63
N VAL A 217 -7.47 1.35 17.35
CA VAL A 217 -6.42 1.26 16.35
C VAL A 217 -6.40 2.62 15.63
N PRO A 218 -5.41 3.49 15.89
CA PRO A 218 -5.45 4.91 15.50
C PRO A 218 -5.08 5.09 14.03
N ILE A 219 -5.93 4.62 13.13
CA ILE A 219 -5.77 4.79 11.70
C ILE A 219 -6.63 5.94 11.23
N MET A 220 -5.99 6.89 10.53
CA MET A 220 -6.61 8.13 10.07
C MET A 220 -6.49 8.29 8.54
N PRO A 221 -7.41 9.01 7.89
CA PRO A 221 -7.31 9.31 6.47
C PRO A 221 -6.22 10.36 6.20
N ARG A 222 -5.31 10.06 5.27
CA ARG A 222 -4.34 11.00 4.72
C ARG A 222 -4.54 11.13 3.22
N ARG A 223 -5.18 12.22 2.78
CA ARG A 223 -5.56 12.44 1.39
C ARG A 223 -4.35 12.63 0.49
N GLY A 224 -4.43 12.12 -0.74
CA GLY A 224 -3.44 12.36 -1.79
C GLY A 224 -4.07 12.38 -3.17
N PHE A 225 -3.42 13.07 -4.11
CA PHE A 225 -3.86 13.20 -5.51
C PHE A 225 -2.82 12.59 -6.46
N VAL A 226 -3.33 12.08 -7.59
CA VAL A 226 -2.54 11.59 -8.72
C VAL A 226 -3.14 12.15 -10.01
N LEU A 227 -2.28 12.60 -10.94
CA LEU A 227 -2.64 12.98 -12.31
C LEU A 227 -2.34 11.80 -13.24
N ILE A 228 -3.16 11.61 -14.27
CA ILE A 228 -2.96 10.60 -15.31
C ILE A 228 -2.92 11.28 -16.68
N THR A 229 -1.85 11.03 -17.43
CA THR A 229 -1.66 11.55 -18.77
C THR A 229 -2.44 10.76 -19.81
N GLU A 230 -2.61 11.32 -21.01
CA GLU A 230 -2.89 10.55 -22.21
C GLU A 230 -1.79 9.49 -22.43
N PRO A 231 -2.09 8.39 -23.17
CA PRO A 231 -1.07 7.41 -23.53
C PRO A 231 0.03 8.05 -24.40
N LEU A 232 1.29 7.80 -24.02
CA LEU A 232 2.48 8.24 -24.74
C LEU A 232 3.30 7.03 -25.20
N PRO A 233 4.19 7.17 -26.18
CA PRO A 233 5.30 6.24 -26.35
C PRO A 233 6.05 6.08 -25.04
N LYS A 234 6.82 4.99 -24.89
CA LYS A 234 7.58 4.75 -23.64
C LYS A 234 8.48 5.94 -23.34
N THR A 235 8.08 6.74 -22.35
CA THR A 235 8.74 7.99 -21.96
C THR A 235 9.40 7.87 -20.59
N VAL A 236 8.83 7.07 -19.70
CA VAL A 236 9.34 6.79 -18.34
C VAL A 236 9.67 5.30 -18.27
N PHE A 237 10.90 4.97 -17.90
CA PHE A 237 11.45 3.62 -17.99
C PHE A 237 11.45 2.91 -16.64
N HIS A 238 11.66 3.68 -15.57
CA HIS A 238 11.71 3.21 -14.20
C HIS A 238 10.66 3.93 -13.35
N LYS A 239 10.55 3.58 -12.09
CA LYS A 239 9.86 4.42 -11.12
C LYS A 239 10.80 5.56 -10.73
N VAL A 240 10.42 6.80 -11.02
CA VAL A 240 11.29 7.97 -10.77
C VAL A 240 10.69 8.85 -9.69
N TYR A 241 11.49 9.23 -8.72
CA TYR A 241 11.08 10.19 -7.69
C TYR A 241 12.26 11.02 -7.17
N SER A 242 11.93 12.21 -6.67
CA SER A 242 12.90 13.12 -6.06
C SER A 242 13.29 12.67 -4.65
N GLY A 243 14.48 13.02 -4.21
CA GLY A 243 14.93 12.76 -2.84
C GLY A 243 13.98 13.29 -1.76
N ASP A 244 13.24 14.38 -2.03
CA ASP A 244 12.22 14.93 -1.14
C ASP A 244 11.06 13.97 -0.85
N TYR A 245 10.82 13.00 -1.73
CA TYR A 245 9.79 11.99 -1.54
C TYR A 245 10.07 11.14 -0.30
N VAL A 246 11.31 10.66 -0.14
CA VAL A 246 11.69 9.83 1.01
C VAL A 246 11.48 10.58 2.33
N ALA A 247 11.92 11.84 2.39
CA ALA A 247 11.67 12.68 3.57
C ALA A 247 10.18 12.90 3.87
N SER A 248 9.33 12.97 2.83
CA SER A 248 7.90 13.17 2.99
C SER A 248 7.15 11.92 3.43
N THR A 249 7.69 10.70 3.24
CA THR A 249 7.03 9.45 3.68
C THR A 249 6.99 9.33 5.20
N THR A 250 8.01 9.81 5.89
CA THR A 250 8.15 9.78 7.35
C THR A 250 7.61 11.03 8.04
N SER A 251 7.08 12.00 7.28
CA SER A 251 6.57 13.25 7.83
C SER A 251 5.21 13.09 8.49
N SER A 252 5.06 13.56 9.72
CA SER A 252 3.79 13.65 10.44
C SER A 252 3.07 14.99 10.26
N ASP A 253 3.55 15.87 9.38
CA ASP A 253 2.91 17.17 9.10
C ASP A 253 1.50 16.97 8.52
N GLU A 254 0.55 17.78 9.01
CA GLU A 254 -0.86 17.75 8.59
C GLU A 254 -1.10 18.52 7.30
N GLY A 255 -0.27 19.56 7.04
CA GLY A 255 -0.40 20.44 5.89
C GLY A 255 -0.16 19.75 4.56
N LEU A 256 -0.49 20.45 3.49
CA LEU A 256 -0.25 19.95 2.13
C LEU A 256 1.25 19.82 1.86
N GLN A 257 1.68 18.60 1.64
CA GLN A 257 3.01 18.25 1.17
C GLN A 257 2.91 17.67 -0.24
N THR A 258 3.85 18.00 -1.10
CA THR A 258 3.96 17.45 -2.46
C THR A 258 5.39 17.03 -2.76
N SER A 259 5.56 15.93 -3.45
CA SER A 259 6.84 15.43 -3.95
C SER A 259 6.66 14.84 -5.34
N THR A 260 7.72 14.78 -6.13
CA THR A 260 7.65 14.20 -7.48
C THR A 260 7.74 12.69 -7.38
N VAL A 261 6.73 12.02 -7.93
CA VAL A 261 6.69 10.57 -8.14
C VAL A 261 6.12 10.34 -9.53
N ILE A 262 6.85 9.68 -10.41
CA ILE A 262 6.46 9.49 -11.80
C ILE A 262 6.56 8.01 -12.16
N GLU A 263 5.49 7.47 -12.70
CA GLU A 263 5.33 6.07 -13.02
C GLU A 263 4.74 5.89 -14.42
N GLY A 264 5.47 5.25 -15.34
CA GLY A 264 4.93 4.82 -16.63
C GLY A 264 4.21 3.48 -16.51
N THR A 265 3.06 3.34 -17.19
CA THR A 265 2.30 2.09 -17.25
C THR A 265 2.53 1.35 -18.57
N ARG A 266 2.17 0.07 -18.63
CA ARG A 266 2.21 -0.69 -19.89
C ARG A 266 1.29 -0.13 -20.98
N ALA A 267 0.21 0.53 -20.57
CA ALA A 267 -0.73 1.19 -21.51
C ALA A 267 -0.20 2.52 -22.07
N GLY A 268 0.97 2.97 -21.61
CA GLY A 268 1.60 4.22 -22.04
C GLY A 268 1.16 5.46 -21.25
N THR A 269 0.17 5.35 -20.35
CA THR A 269 -0.18 6.46 -19.48
C THR A 269 0.91 6.66 -18.43
N ILE A 270 1.11 7.92 -18.00
CA ILE A 270 2.02 8.24 -16.91
C ILE A 270 1.20 8.70 -15.72
N LEU A 271 1.42 8.08 -14.57
CA LEU A 271 0.89 8.50 -13.29
C LEU A 271 1.87 9.49 -12.67
N ILE A 272 1.36 10.61 -12.22
CA ILE A 272 2.13 11.70 -11.63
C ILE A 272 1.60 11.95 -10.23
N GLY A 273 2.37 11.64 -9.21
CA GLY A 273 2.15 11.90 -7.81
C GLY A 273 3.30 12.73 -7.24
N SER A 274 3.29 12.96 -6.00
CA SER A 274 2.30 12.64 -5.00
C SER A 274 1.98 13.88 -4.18
N SER A 275 0.83 13.85 -3.51
CA SER A 275 0.54 14.78 -2.43
C SER A 275 0.07 14.05 -1.17
N ARG A 276 0.14 14.73 -0.02
CA ARG A 276 -0.35 14.23 1.28
C ARG A 276 -0.83 15.41 2.11
N GLU A 277 -1.97 15.22 2.78
CA GLU A 277 -2.55 16.18 3.71
C GLU A 277 -3.54 15.47 4.64
N ARG A 278 -3.69 15.92 5.88
CA ARG A 278 -4.68 15.41 6.84
C ARG A 278 -5.88 16.35 6.90
N VAL A 279 -6.93 16.03 6.17
CA VAL A 279 -8.17 16.82 6.03
C VAL A 279 -9.41 15.97 6.28
N GLY A 280 -9.27 14.90 7.07
CA GLY A 280 -10.33 13.92 7.25
C GLY A 280 -10.71 13.25 5.92
N PHE A 281 -11.96 12.87 5.76
CA PHE A 281 -12.51 12.26 4.54
C PHE A 281 -13.02 13.30 3.53
N ASP A 282 -12.40 14.50 3.47
CA ASP A 282 -12.75 15.50 2.46
C ASP A 282 -12.36 15.03 1.05
N THR A 283 -13.36 14.86 0.19
CA THR A 283 -13.21 14.42 -1.21
C THR A 283 -13.08 15.59 -2.19
N THR A 284 -13.07 16.83 -1.72
CA THR A 284 -12.95 18.02 -2.56
C THR A 284 -11.63 18.03 -3.32
N THR A 285 -11.68 18.30 -4.63
CA THR A 285 -10.48 18.41 -5.46
C THR A 285 -9.65 19.62 -5.06
N SER A 286 -8.40 19.40 -4.66
CA SER A 286 -7.44 20.47 -4.33
C SER A 286 -6.69 20.93 -5.57
N LEU A 287 -7.12 22.04 -6.17
CA LEU A 287 -6.38 22.66 -7.29
C LEU A 287 -4.95 23.06 -6.92
N PRO A 288 -4.66 23.57 -5.71
CA PRO A 288 -3.28 23.83 -5.29
C PRO A 288 -2.42 22.57 -5.32
N ALA A 289 -2.91 21.43 -4.82
CA ALA A 289 -2.18 20.16 -4.85
C ALA A 289 -1.89 19.73 -6.31
N LEU A 290 -2.91 19.72 -7.17
CA LEU A 290 -2.75 19.33 -8.57
C LEU A 290 -1.75 20.21 -9.32
N ARG A 291 -1.79 21.54 -9.10
CA ARG A 291 -0.83 22.48 -9.71
C ARG A 291 0.60 22.22 -9.25
N GLN A 292 0.81 21.99 -7.95
CA GLN A 292 2.15 21.71 -7.41
C GLN A 292 2.71 20.39 -7.95
N ILE A 293 1.90 19.31 -7.99
CA ILE A 293 2.29 18.02 -8.56
C ILE A 293 2.69 18.18 -10.03
N ALA A 294 1.86 18.88 -10.83
CA ALA A 294 2.12 19.12 -12.24
C ALA A 294 3.40 19.93 -12.46
N ALA A 295 3.60 21.02 -11.70
CA ALA A 295 4.80 21.84 -11.81
C ALA A 295 6.06 21.03 -11.53
N LYS A 296 6.12 20.30 -10.40
CA LYS A 296 7.26 19.45 -10.04
C LYS A 296 7.52 18.34 -11.07
N ALA A 297 6.47 17.79 -11.68
CA ALA A 297 6.64 16.82 -12.76
C ALA A 297 7.27 17.43 -14.01
N LEU A 298 6.92 18.66 -14.36
CA LEU A 298 7.52 19.37 -15.48
C LEU A 298 8.97 19.79 -15.22
N ASP A 299 9.32 20.11 -13.97
CA ASP A 299 10.70 20.35 -13.57
C ASP A 299 11.57 19.12 -13.81
N LEU A 300 11.02 17.91 -13.58
CA LEU A 300 11.73 16.66 -13.75
C LEU A 300 11.65 16.09 -15.17
N TYR A 301 10.50 16.23 -15.84
CA TYR A 301 10.25 15.78 -17.21
C TYR A 301 9.67 16.91 -18.08
N PRO A 302 10.49 17.84 -18.58
CA PRO A 302 10.03 18.96 -19.42
C PRO A 302 9.29 18.49 -20.69
N ALA A 303 9.59 17.28 -21.18
CA ALA A 303 8.90 16.68 -22.33
C ALA A 303 7.39 16.52 -22.11
N LEU A 304 6.91 16.48 -20.87
CA LEU A 304 5.48 16.37 -20.55
C LEU A 304 4.70 17.71 -20.70
N ALA A 305 5.37 18.83 -20.99
CA ALA A 305 4.74 20.16 -21.05
C ALA A 305 3.58 20.26 -22.07
N ARG A 306 3.58 19.41 -23.10
CA ARG A 306 2.52 19.37 -24.12
C ARG A 306 1.56 18.18 -23.97
N THR A 307 1.73 17.39 -22.91
CA THR A 307 0.93 16.19 -22.67
C THR A 307 -0.39 16.57 -22.00
N LYS A 308 -1.48 15.99 -22.45
CA LYS A 308 -2.78 16.20 -21.85
C LYS A 308 -2.97 15.34 -20.60
N ILE A 309 -3.57 15.93 -19.58
CA ILE A 309 -4.06 15.18 -18.42
C ILE A 309 -5.46 14.67 -18.74
N MET A 310 -5.65 13.36 -18.80
CA MET A 310 -6.96 12.76 -19.06
C MET A 310 -7.86 12.77 -17.83
N ARG A 311 -7.28 12.56 -16.64
CA ARG A 311 -8.01 12.55 -15.38
C ARG A 311 -7.07 12.77 -14.20
N ASN A 312 -7.68 13.12 -13.09
CA ASN A 312 -7.07 13.01 -11.77
C ASN A 312 -7.95 12.14 -10.89
N TYR A 313 -7.37 11.60 -9.84
CA TYR A 313 -8.10 11.00 -8.74
C TYR A 313 -7.46 11.33 -7.42
N SER A 314 -8.23 11.16 -6.35
CA SER A 314 -7.75 11.28 -4.98
C SER A 314 -8.12 10.01 -4.19
N GLY A 315 -7.32 9.71 -3.19
CA GLY A 315 -7.58 8.62 -2.26
C GLY A 315 -7.08 8.96 -0.86
N PHE A 316 -7.47 8.11 0.09
CA PHE A 316 -7.10 8.27 1.49
C PHE A 316 -6.15 7.13 1.88
N ARG A 317 -4.90 7.48 2.19
CA ARG A 317 -3.96 6.52 2.77
C ARG A 317 -4.38 6.21 4.20
N PRO A 318 -4.34 4.95 4.62
CA PRO A 318 -4.57 4.56 6.01
C PRO A 318 -3.34 4.92 6.86
N TYR A 319 -3.26 6.19 7.28
CA TYR A 319 -2.16 6.74 8.05
C TYR A 319 -2.20 6.19 9.48
N CYS A 320 -1.07 5.71 9.97
CA CYS A 320 -0.83 5.33 11.35
C CYS A 320 0.21 6.27 11.96
N ALA A 321 -0.01 6.74 13.18
CA ALA A 321 0.80 7.82 13.76
C ALA A 321 2.28 7.43 13.98
N ASP A 322 2.54 6.14 14.20
CA ASP A 322 3.89 5.58 14.35
C ASP A 322 4.52 5.11 13.03
N HIS A 323 3.84 5.34 11.89
CA HIS A 323 4.25 4.93 10.54
C HIS A 323 4.45 3.42 10.35
N LEU A 324 3.97 2.58 11.25
CA LEU A 324 4.00 1.12 11.11
C LEU A 324 2.60 0.56 10.88
N PRO A 325 2.44 -0.45 10.02
CA PRO A 325 1.16 -1.12 9.86
C PRO A 325 0.76 -1.89 11.11
N VAL A 326 -0.54 -2.18 11.22
CA VAL A 326 -1.13 -3.00 12.29
C VAL A 326 -1.43 -4.37 11.72
N ILE A 327 -0.70 -5.39 12.18
CA ILE A 327 -0.78 -6.75 11.64
C ILE A 327 -0.83 -7.76 12.78
N GLY A 328 -1.83 -8.63 12.77
CA GLY A 328 -1.90 -9.77 13.69
C GLY A 328 -3.16 -9.82 14.54
N HIS A 329 -3.18 -10.77 15.47
CA HIS A 329 -4.26 -10.98 16.43
C HIS A 329 -4.37 -9.81 17.43
N ASP A 330 -5.58 -9.40 17.76
CA ASP A 330 -5.80 -8.43 18.82
C ASP A 330 -6.20 -9.16 20.13
N PRO A 331 -5.31 -9.24 21.13
CA PRO A 331 -5.59 -9.93 22.36
C PRO A 331 -6.68 -9.23 23.22
N ARG A 332 -6.94 -7.94 22.96
CA ARG A 332 -7.98 -7.14 23.63
C ARG A 332 -9.40 -7.50 23.11
N ALA A 333 -9.48 -8.12 21.91
CA ALA A 333 -10.71 -8.59 21.30
C ALA A 333 -10.48 -9.97 20.66
N PRO A 334 -10.40 -11.05 21.43
CA PRO A 334 -10.13 -12.39 20.92
C PRO A 334 -11.00 -12.75 19.72
N GLY A 335 -10.41 -13.30 18.66
CA GLY A 335 -11.08 -13.59 17.39
C GLY A 335 -11.00 -12.48 16.35
N LEU A 336 -10.59 -11.25 16.76
CA LEU A 336 -10.33 -10.15 15.84
C LEU A 336 -8.84 -10.10 15.46
N TRP A 337 -8.59 -9.83 14.20
CA TRP A 337 -7.27 -9.69 13.58
C TRP A 337 -7.21 -8.39 12.78
N HIS A 338 -6.05 -7.77 12.65
CA HIS A 338 -5.87 -6.55 11.87
C HIS A 338 -4.87 -6.73 10.74
N ALA A 339 -5.18 -6.15 9.58
CA ALA A 339 -4.27 -5.97 8.43
C ALA A 339 -4.52 -4.59 7.85
N ALA A 340 -3.99 -3.53 8.47
CA ALA A 340 -4.32 -2.15 8.15
C ALA A 340 -3.19 -1.17 8.52
N GLY A 341 -3.35 0.12 8.23
CA GLY A 341 -2.39 1.15 8.64
C GLY A 341 -1.13 1.24 7.77
N HIS A 342 -1.09 0.63 6.59
CA HIS A 342 0.07 0.54 5.71
C HIS A 342 0.41 1.84 4.97
N GLU A 343 -0.28 2.91 5.21
CA GLU A 343 -0.12 4.24 4.61
C GLU A 343 0.11 4.20 3.08
N GLY A 344 1.22 4.78 2.58
CA GLY A 344 1.56 4.80 1.16
C GLY A 344 2.16 3.49 0.64
N ALA A 345 2.61 2.61 1.51
CA ALA A 345 3.28 1.35 1.17
C ALA A 345 2.33 0.15 0.99
N GLY A 346 1.00 0.36 1.18
CA GLY A 346 0.02 -0.72 1.29
C GLY A 346 -0.03 -1.71 0.13
N ILE A 347 0.26 -1.30 -1.09
CA ILE A 347 0.31 -2.23 -2.23
C ILE A 347 1.55 -3.14 -2.11
N GLY A 348 2.72 -2.54 -1.89
CA GLY A 348 3.98 -3.27 -1.77
C GLY A 348 3.96 -4.27 -0.60
N LEU A 349 3.47 -3.83 0.56
CA LEU A 349 3.47 -4.62 1.79
C LEU A 349 2.31 -5.63 1.90
N SER A 350 1.26 -5.51 1.07
CA SER A 350 0.00 -6.25 1.24
C SER A 350 0.18 -7.76 1.30
N VAL A 351 0.98 -8.31 0.43
CA VAL A 351 1.11 -9.77 0.30
C VAL A 351 1.97 -10.38 1.40
N GLY A 352 3.04 -9.68 1.81
CA GLY A 352 3.86 -10.07 2.96
C GLY A 352 3.06 -10.03 4.25
N SER A 353 2.38 -8.90 4.52
CA SER A 353 1.51 -8.73 5.69
C SER A 353 0.43 -9.80 5.78
N ALA A 354 -0.25 -10.08 4.66
CA ALA A 354 -1.32 -11.07 4.62
C ALA A 354 -0.80 -12.49 4.84
N LYS A 355 0.34 -12.85 4.24
CA LYS A 355 0.96 -14.18 4.42
C LYS A 355 1.36 -14.40 5.87
N LEU A 356 2.03 -13.42 6.49
CA LEU A 356 2.45 -13.48 7.89
C LEU A 356 1.26 -13.59 8.84
N LEU A 357 0.21 -12.77 8.62
CA LEU A 357 -1.02 -12.82 9.42
C LEU A 357 -1.68 -14.19 9.32
N VAL A 358 -1.78 -14.75 8.11
CA VAL A 358 -2.41 -16.07 7.92
C VAL A 358 -1.56 -17.19 8.53
N GLN A 359 -0.23 -17.11 8.47
CA GLN A 359 0.65 -18.05 9.18
C GLN A 359 0.34 -18.03 10.69
N GLN A 360 0.30 -16.84 11.30
CA GLN A 360 -0.04 -16.72 12.72
C GLN A 360 -1.45 -17.25 13.02
N LEU A 361 -2.44 -16.94 12.17
CA LEU A 361 -3.83 -17.37 12.32
C LEU A 361 -3.98 -18.89 12.27
N THR A 362 -3.18 -19.57 11.45
CA THR A 362 -3.19 -21.04 11.33
C THR A 362 -2.27 -21.76 12.33
N GLY A 363 -1.62 -21.01 13.23
CA GLY A 363 -0.70 -21.55 14.22
C GLY A 363 0.68 -21.93 13.66
N GLU A 364 0.98 -21.51 12.41
CA GLU A 364 2.32 -21.58 11.86
C GLU A 364 3.21 -20.48 12.47
N GLN A 365 4.51 -20.73 12.58
CA GLN A 365 5.47 -19.69 12.93
C GLN A 365 5.57 -18.69 11.77
N PRO A 366 5.27 -17.40 11.98
CA PRO A 366 5.47 -16.40 10.92
C PRO A 366 6.93 -16.31 10.48
N ASP A 367 7.15 -16.12 9.18
CA ASP A 367 8.49 -16.00 8.59
C ASP A 367 9.23 -14.72 9.06
N LEU A 368 8.49 -13.74 9.60
CA LEU A 368 9.01 -12.51 10.19
C LEU A 368 8.31 -12.25 11.53
N ASP A 369 9.04 -11.68 12.50
CA ASP A 369 8.47 -11.30 13.79
C ASP A 369 7.37 -10.22 13.62
N LEU A 370 6.18 -10.50 14.12
CA LEU A 370 5.03 -9.60 14.08
C LEU A 370 4.91 -8.70 15.30
N ALA A 371 5.72 -8.89 16.34
CA ALA A 371 5.63 -8.09 17.57
C ALA A 371 5.71 -6.56 17.33
N PRO A 372 6.57 -6.04 16.42
CA PRO A 372 6.59 -4.61 16.12
C PRO A 372 5.31 -4.06 15.48
N PHE A 373 4.50 -4.94 14.88
CA PHE A 373 3.25 -4.60 14.17
C PHE A 373 2.00 -4.92 14.97
N ALA A 374 2.16 -5.46 16.18
CA ALA A 374 1.06 -5.94 17.02
C ALA A 374 0.08 -4.81 17.39
N PRO A 375 -1.25 -5.06 17.37
CA PRO A 375 -2.26 -4.02 17.64
C PRO A 375 -2.26 -3.52 19.09
N GLU A 376 -1.83 -4.33 20.04
CA GLU A 376 -1.75 -3.96 21.46
C GLU A 376 -0.67 -2.91 21.77
N ARG A 377 0.20 -2.56 20.82
CA ARG A 377 1.17 -1.46 21.00
C ARG A 377 0.50 -0.10 21.18
N PHE A 378 -0.80 0.01 20.87
CA PHE A 378 -1.57 1.23 21.13
C PHE A 378 -2.32 1.10 22.45
N ASP A 379 -1.99 1.95 23.42
CA ASP A 379 -2.74 2.03 24.66
C ASP A 379 -4.08 2.72 24.46
N LEU A 380 -5.12 2.24 25.16
CA LEU A 380 -6.46 2.83 25.10
C LEU A 380 -6.49 4.33 25.49
N ALA A 381 -5.44 4.79 26.21
CA ALA A 381 -5.31 6.18 26.67
C ALA A 381 -4.89 7.17 25.56
N GLU A 382 -4.35 6.72 24.44
CA GLU A 382 -3.93 7.57 23.31
C GLU A 382 -4.99 7.74 22.23
N ALA A 383 -6.12 7.09 22.37
CA ALA A 383 -7.20 7.04 21.35
C ALA A 383 -8.40 7.98 21.64
N SER A 384 -8.30 8.83 22.70
CA SER A 384 -9.37 9.76 23.12
C SER A 384 -9.13 11.20 22.70
#